data_bb7d91ab6398a61b8d9de3f2cde72f9b
#
_entry.id   bb7d91ab6398a61b8d9de3f2cde72f9b
#
_cell.length_a   1.000
_cell.length_b   1.000
_cell.length_c   1.000
_cell.angle_alpha   90.00
_cell.angle_beta   90.00
_cell.angle_gamma   90.00
#
_symmetry.space_group_name_H-M   'P 1'
#
loop_
_entity.id
_entity.type
_entity.pdbx_description
1 polymer ?
#
loop_
_entity_poly.entity_id
_entity_poly.type
_entity_poly.pdbx_seq_one_letter_code
_entity_poly.pdbx_strand_id
1 'polypeptide(L)'
;MTPFDTALKADLQTLQHTVEYEGQNFRERDADGNTLLHCAVRSGSLAKVAYLTDFLALDPLDANLSGITPLDLALQDGLDEIAAYLANKAGVDPTRIIHNPVRRGFYPDPSWIRVGEDYYMVNSSFSFFPCIPISKSRDLVHWTTVGYAITNPDWARVARSEGGRGYWAPDISYDAVSKHYFITATYRGNEDDAEPRCQMVVSAERPEGPYGEPAWIHEDGIDPSILHDDDGRHYMLFNRSVRMAELTPDCRAMRGPARLIWGGDLKRKTEGPQLMKHDGYYYLLAAEGGTGAGHRISAARSKNVWGPYENCPYNPILRQDDEGGYLQNCGHGKLLQTADGRWFLCFLCLRRDPDGTAPMGRETSIAEVTWTPDGWPVAAYGRRPRAVLNMPFSEEIPTLTPVGITRWKGEEWITQRALDTANFTVEKDALTLCGNGLDLCDRKMQGLLLVRQQERAFTAETALEIPAAGTAGLTCYYDEHSYLKFGIGPEGLLLEEYAGYEVVSRQTAPLPASTFHVRLRVTAADGQRHFAIQDRTDWHTLWSIPEPRYLTSEGLQCGKRFTGAMVGLYVHGASAVRFTDWVAVWPHPEEKR
;
A
#
# COMPACT_ATOMS: atom_id res chain seq x y z
N MET A 1 21.38 -22.01 -26.22
CA MET A 1 20.38 -22.25 -25.11
C MET A 1 20.50 -21.04 -24.22
N THR A 2 19.40 -20.43 -23.77
CA THR A 2 19.49 -19.33 -22.80
C THR A 2 20.03 -19.82 -21.45
N PRO A 3 20.60 -18.97 -20.59
CA PRO A 3 21.01 -19.36 -19.24
C PRO A 3 19.87 -20.03 -18.45
N PHE A 4 18.64 -19.56 -18.64
CA PHE A 4 17.42 -20.12 -18.01
C PHE A 4 17.11 -21.52 -18.51
N ASP A 5 17.16 -21.76 -19.83
CA ASP A 5 17.02 -23.10 -20.40
C ASP A 5 18.09 -24.06 -19.88
N THR A 6 19.33 -23.57 -19.75
CA THR A 6 20.46 -24.35 -19.24
C THR A 6 20.26 -24.70 -17.76
N ALA A 7 19.86 -23.73 -16.94
CA ALA A 7 19.56 -23.96 -15.52
C ALA A 7 18.40 -24.96 -15.34
N LEU A 8 17.39 -24.91 -16.20
CA LEU A 8 16.23 -25.78 -16.15
C LEU A 8 16.54 -27.21 -16.70
N LYS A 9 17.17 -27.34 -17.86
CA LYS A 9 17.18 -28.57 -18.67
C LYS A 9 18.53 -29.26 -18.76
N ALA A 10 19.65 -28.52 -18.65
CA ALA A 10 20.99 -29.09 -18.80
C ALA A 10 21.56 -29.64 -17.49
N ASP A 11 22.68 -30.34 -17.55
CA ASP A 11 23.44 -30.76 -16.38
C ASP A 11 24.24 -29.60 -15.75
N LEU A 12 24.81 -29.85 -14.58
CA LEU A 12 25.59 -28.85 -13.84
C LEU A 12 26.81 -28.38 -14.64
N GLN A 13 27.50 -29.27 -15.32
CA GLN A 13 28.73 -28.96 -16.05
C GLN A 13 28.44 -28.00 -17.22
N THR A 14 27.36 -28.20 -17.92
CA THR A 14 26.87 -27.31 -18.98
C THR A 14 26.46 -25.95 -18.42
N LEU A 15 25.75 -25.92 -17.28
CA LEU A 15 25.39 -24.65 -16.61
C LEU A 15 26.64 -23.86 -16.20
N GLN A 16 27.62 -24.51 -15.58
CA GLN A 16 28.89 -23.88 -15.23
C GLN A 16 29.61 -23.30 -16.45
N HIS A 17 29.70 -24.08 -17.51
CA HIS A 17 30.31 -23.61 -18.75
C HIS A 17 29.62 -22.39 -19.34
N THR A 18 28.28 -22.40 -19.39
CA THR A 18 27.49 -21.27 -19.91
C THR A 18 27.71 -19.98 -19.08
N VAL A 19 27.75 -20.10 -17.76
CA VAL A 19 27.94 -18.95 -16.86
C VAL A 19 29.40 -18.45 -16.86
N GLU A 20 30.36 -19.36 -16.76
CA GLU A 20 31.77 -18.99 -16.52
C GLU A 20 32.53 -18.64 -17.82
N TYR A 21 32.20 -19.27 -18.93
CA TYR A 21 32.98 -19.14 -20.18
C TYR A 21 32.23 -18.42 -21.31
N GLU A 22 30.88 -18.48 -21.36
CA GLU A 22 30.12 -17.78 -22.39
C GLU A 22 29.81 -16.33 -22.01
N GLY A 23 30.16 -15.89 -20.80
CA GLY A 23 30.02 -14.51 -20.32
C GLY A 23 28.58 -14.03 -20.21
N GLN A 24 27.64 -14.96 -20.06
CA GLN A 24 26.23 -14.63 -19.94
C GLN A 24 25.91 -14.00 -18.57
N ASN A 25 24.99 -13.04 -18.57
CA ASN A 25 24.60 -12.35 -17.36
C ASN A 25 23.69 -13.24 -16.49
N PHE A 26 24.25 -13.88 -15.49
CA PHE A 26 23.53 -14.77 -14.56
C PHE A 26 22.61 -14.03 -13.57
N ARG A 27 22.63 -12.69 -13.57
CA ARG A 27 21.74 -11.84 -12.74
C ARG A 27 20.53 -11.33 -13.50
N GLU A 28 20.40 -11.66 -14.78
CA GLU A 28 19.19 -11.35 -15.56
C GLU A 28 17.98 -12.09 -15.00
N ARG A 29 16.80 -11.60 -15.38
CA ARG A 29 15.51 -12.21 -15.09
C ARG A 29 14.80 -12.55 -16.39
N ASP A 30 14.01 -13.60 -16.38
CA ASP A 30 13.12 -13.91 -17.51
C ASP A 30 11.89 -12.98 -17.52
N ALA A 31 10.97 -13.19 -18.46
CA ALA A 31 9.76 -12.37 -18.63
C ALA A 31 8.84 -12.39 -17.39
N ASP A 32 8.87 -13.47 -16.59
CA ASP A 32 8.10 -13.60 -15.35
C ASP A 32 8.88 -13.08 -14.14
N GLY A 33 10.10 -12.56 -14.34
CA GLY A 33 10.99 -12.08 -13.29
C GLY A 33 11.73 -13.20 -12.56
N ASN A 34 11.71 -14.45 -13.06
CA ASN A 34 12.45 -15.54 -12.44
C ASN A 34 13.95 -15.32 -12.58
N THR A 35 14.69 -15.62 -11.53
CA THR A 35 16.15 -15.74 -11.56
C THR A 35 16.58 -17.13 -12.04
N LEU A 36 17.85 -17.31 -12.37
CA LEU A 36 18.40 -18.63 -12.68
C LEU A 36 18.16 -19.63 -11.55
N LEU A 37 18.12 -19.16 -10.31
CA LEU A 37 17.87 -20.02 -9.14
C LEU A 37 16.44 -20.61 -9.14
N HIS A 38 15.43 -19.85 -9.58
CA HIS A 38 14.08 -20.41 -9.80
C HIS A 38 14.09 -21.58 -10.81
N CYS A 39 14.81 -21.41 -11.92
CA CYS A 39 14.92 -22.47 -12.94
C CYS A 39 15.69 -23.70 -12.43
N ALA A 40 16.72 -23.50 -11.63
CA ALA A 40 17.47 -24.58 -11.01
C ALA A 40 16.61 -25.36 -10.00
N VAL A 41 15.77 -24.68 -9.20
CA VAL A 41 14.81 -25.33 -8.29
C VAL A 41 13.82 -26.18 -9.11
N ARG A 42 13.19 -25.62 -10.15
CA ARG A 42 12.28 -26.38 -11.03
C ARG A 42 12.93 -27.60 -11.69
N SER A 43 14.25 -27.58 -11.86
CA SER A 43 14.98 -28.75 -12.38
C SER A 43 15.12 -29.88 -11.34
N GLY A 44 14.82 -29.64 -10.06
CA GLY A 44 15.01 -30.59 -8.96
C GLY A 44 16.47 -30.92 -8.62
N SER A 45 17.43 -30.15 -9.13
CA SER A 45 18.86 -30.43 -8.94
C SER A 45 19.49 -29.63 -7.82
N LEU A 46 19.65 -30.23 -6.64
CA LEU A 46 20.35 -29.62 -5.52
C LEU A 46 21.76 -29.13 -5.89
N ALA A 47 22.46 -29.87 -6.76
CA ALA A 47 23.82 -29.48 -7.18
C ALA A 47 23.84 -28.16 -7.97
N LYS A 48 22.85 -27.92 -8.85
CA LYS A 48 22.72 -26.64 -9.55
C LYS A 48 22.31 -25.51 -8.59
N VAL A 49 21.38 -25.79 -7.69
CA VAL A 49 20.96 -24.85 -6.65
C VAL A 49 22.14 -24.44 -5.78
N ALA A 50 22.93 -25.39 -5.29
CA ALA A 50 24.14 -25.12 -4.51
C ALA A 50 25.18 -24.30 -5.29
N TYR A 51 25.44 -24.62 -6.55
CA TYR A 51 26.33 -23.85 -7.39
C TYR A 51 25.88 -22.39 -7.51
N LEU A 52 24.61 -22.15 -7.81
CA LEU A 52 24.07 -20.78 -7.97
C LEU A 52 24.05 -19.98 -6.68
N THR A 53 23.84 -20.64 -5.52
CA THR A 53 23.84 -19.97 -4.22
C THR A 53 25.24 -19.80 -3.63
N ASP A 54 26.11 -20.81 -3.71
CA ASP A 54 27.41 -20.81 -3.06
C ASP A 54 28.47 -20.02 -3.85
N PHE A 55 28.49 -20.17 -5.18
CA PHE A 55 29.49 -19.54 -6.04
C PHE A 55 29.02 -18.22 -6.65
N LEU A 56 27.75 -18.12 -7.05
CA LEU A 56 27.23 -16.91 -7.67
C LEU A 56 26.48 -16.00 -6.69
N ALA A 57 26.30 -16.45 -5.46
CA ALA A 57 25.62 -15.72 -4.39
C ALA A 57 24.22 -15.22 -4.79
N LEU A 58 23.45 -16.05 -5.54
CA LEU A 58 22.07 -15.74 -5.82
C LEU A 58 21.22 -15.92 -4.55
N ASP A 59 20.33 -14.97 -4.30
CA ASP A 59 19.55 -14.93 -3.05
C ASP A 59 18.37 -15.94 -3.11
N PRO A 60 18.27 -16.89 -2.17
CA PRO A 60 17.13 -17.80 -2.05
C PRO A 60 15.76 -17.13 -1.85
N LEU A 61 15.76 -15.87 -1.40
CA LEU A 61 14.56 -15.08 -1.10
C LEU A 61 14.31 -13.95 -2.11
N ASP A 62 14.98 -14.01 -3.26
CA ASP A 62 14.76 -13.06 -4.35
C ASP A 62 13.50 -13.46 -5.15
N ALA A 63 12.41 -12.72 -5.00
CA ALA A 63 11.13 -13.06 -5.58
C ALA A 63 11.02 -12.69 -7.06
N ASN A 64 10.27 -13.50 -7.81
CA ASN A 64 9.82 -13.16 -9.16
C ASN A 64 8.66 -12.14 -9.15
N LEU A 65 8.13 -11.75 -10.31
CA LEU A 65 7.04 -10.77 -10.41
C LEU A 65 5.71 -11.24 -9.78
N SER A 66 5.55 -12.53 -9.51
CA SER A 66 4.42 -13.08 -8.74
C SER A 66 4.66 -13.11 -7.23
N GLY A 67 5.82 -12.63 -6.75
CA GLY A 67 6.17 -12.66 -5.33
C GLY A 67 6.66 -14.01 -4.83
N ILE A 68 6.88 -14.97 -5.72
CA ILE A 68 7.36 -16.32 -5.39
C ILE A 68 8.88 -16.31 -5.38
N THR A 69 9.49 -16.79 -4.29
CA THR A 69 10.93 -16.97 -4.18
C THR A 69 11.37 -18.37 -4.60
N PRO A 70 12.67 -18.61 -4.88
CA PRO A 70 13.18 -19.97 -5.05
C PRO A 70 12.86 -20.89 -3.88
N LEU A 71 12.88 -20.38 -2.63
CA LEU A 71 12.48 -21.16 -1.45
C LEU A 71 10.99 -21.50 -1.47
N ASP A 72 10.11 -20.54 -1.76
CA ASP A 72 8.67 -20.80 -1.89
C ASP A 72 8.38 -21.86 -2.95
N LEU A 73 9.06 -21.75 -4.09
CA LEU A 73 8.91 -22.70 -5.19
C LEU A 73 9.32 -24.12 -4.75
N ALA A 74 10.43 -24.26 -4.03
CA ALA A 74 10.86 -25.54 -3.49
C ALA A 74 9.85 -26.15 -2.50
N LEU A 75 9.25 -25.29 -1.64
CA LEU A 75 8.21 -25.71 -0.70
C LEU A 75 6.90 -26.14 -1.43
N GLN A 76 6.48 -25.36 -2.44
CA GLN A 76 5.27 -25.64 -3.22
C GLN A 76 5.39 -26.93 -4.04
N ASP A 77 6.57 -27.20 -4.59
CA ASP A 77 6.84 -28.39 -5.41
C ASP A 77 7.23 -29.62 -4.57
N GLY A 78 7.24 -29.52 -3.23
CA GLY A 78 7.59 -30.61 -2.32
C GLY A 78 9.05 -31.08 -2.43
N LEU A 79 9.97 -30.17 -2.78
CA LEU A 79 11.40 -30.44 -2.93
C LEU A 79 12.11 -30.23 -1.58
N ASP A 80 11.79 -31.07 -0.58
CA ASP A 80 12.17 -30.89 0.83
C ASP A 80 13.68 -30.68 1.04
N GLU A 81 14.55 -31.41 0.33
CA GLU A 81 16.00 -31.29 0.45
C GLU A 81 16.49 -29.93 -0.06
N ILE A 82 15.94 -29.45 -1.18
CA ILE A 82 16.26 -28.13 -1.75
C ILE A 82 15.69 -27.03 -0.86
N ALA A 83 14.45 -27.18 -0.36
CA ALA A 83 13.83 -26.22 0.55
C ALA A 83 14.65 -26.05 1.84
N ALA A 84 15.05 -27.16 2.46
CA ALA A 84 15.89 -27.14 3.66
C ALA A 84 17.26 -26.49 3.40
N TYR A 85 17.87 -26.76 2.26
CA TYR A 85 19.14 -26.16 1.85
C TYR A 85 18.99 -24.64 1.65
N LEU A 86 17.97 -24.19 0.90
CA LEU A 86 17.72 -22.77 0.63
C LEU A 86 17.36 -22.01 1.91
N ALA A 87 16.52 -22.58 2.79
CA ALA A 87 16.16 -21.99 4.06
C ALA A 87 17.40 -21.78 4.97
N ASN A 88 18.28 -22.78 5.03
CA ASN A 88 19.55 -22.67 5.76
C ASN A 88 20.44 -21.56 5.20
N LYS A 89 20.58 -21.48 3.87
CA LYS A 89 21.35 -20.42 3.20
C LYS A 89 20.78 -19.02 3.43
N ALA A 90 19.46 -18.89 3.45
CA ALA A 90 18.76 -17.64 3.72
C ALA A 90 18.75 -17.26 5.20
N GLY A 91 19.05 -18.21 6.11
CA GLY A 91 18.95 -18.02 7.55
C GLY A 91 17.50 -17.86 8.02
N VAL A 92 16.53 -18.52 7.37
CA VAL A 92 15.10 -18.42 7.68
C VAL A 92 14.54 -19.78 8.13
N ASP A 93 13.51 -19.72 8.97
CA ASP A 93 12.67 -20.88 9.29
C ASP A 93 11.53 -20.95 8.25
N PRO A 94 11.49 -21.97 7.38
CA PRO A 94 10.50 -22.06 6.31
C PRO A 94 9.06 -22.21 6.82
N THR A 95 8.86 -22.55 8.09
CA THR A 95 7.53 -22.63 8.71
C THR A 95 7.04 -21.28 9.25
N ARG A 96 7.88 -20.26 9.24
CA ARG A 96 7.64 -18.94 9.83
C ARG A 96 7.91 -17.79 8.87
N ILE A 97 7.94 -18.04 7.59
CA ILE A 97 8.12 -16.99 6.59
C ILE A 97 6.84 -16.20 6.35
N ILE A 98 7.01 -14.90 6.11
CA ILE A 98 5.96 -13.98 5.72
C ILE A 98 6.34 -13.26 4.43
N HIS A 99 5.35 -12.79 3.70
CA HIS A 99 5.53 -12.08 2.43
C HIS A 99 5.21 -10.60 2.58
N ASN A 100 6.14 -9.75 2.13
CA ASN A 100 5.89 -8.35 1.87
C ASN A 100 5.10 -8.17 0.56
N PRO A 101 4.25 -7.14 0.44
CA PRO A 101 3.87 -6.16 1.47
C PRO A 101 3.04 -6.77 2.58
N VAL A 102 3.25 -6.31 3.82
CA VAL A 102 2.44 -6.72 4.99
C VAL A 102 1.09 -5.98 5.07
N ARG A 103 0.97 -4.85 4.39
CA ARG A 103 -0.30 -4.13 4.23
C ARG A 103 -0.54 -3.93 2.73
N ARG A 104 -1.31 -4.85 2.15
CA ARG A 104 -1.57 -4.94 0.71
C ARG A 104 -2.67 -3.98 0.27
N GLY A 105 -2.59 -3.53 -0.98
CA GLY A 105 -3.44 -2.49 -1.53
C GLY A 105 -2.96 -1.09 -1.18
N PHE A 106 -3.76 -0.09 -1.47
CA PHE A 106 -3.40 1.31 -1.32
C PHE A 106 -3.29 1.74 0.16
N TYR A 107 -2.10 1.51 0.75
CA TYR A 107 -1.70 1.93 2.10
C TYR A 107 -0.27 2.51 2.07
N PRO A 108 -0.08 3.70 1.47
CA PRO A 108 1.22 4.33 1.33
C PRO A 108 1.64 5.10 2.57
N ASP A 109 2.91 5.52 2.58
CA ASP A 109 3.49 6.48 3.52
C ASP A 109 3.25 6.06 5.00
N PRO A 110 3.71 4.85 5.41
CA PRO A 110 3.40 4.33 6.73
C PRO A 110 4.14 5.07 7.84
N SER A 111 3.46 5.32 8.95
CA SER A 111 4.06 5.66 10.23
C SER A 111 3.43 4.81 11.33
N TRP A 112 4.22 4.37 12.29
CA TRP A 112 3.79 3.44 13.31
C TRP A 112 4.33 3.73 14.70
N ILE A 113 3.61 3.23 15.72
CA ILE A 113 4.02 3.24 17.13
C ILE A 113 3.71 1.91 17.79
N ARG A 114 4.42 1.62 18.88
CA ARG A 114 4.11 0.51 19.80
C ARG A 114 3.38 1.05 21.05
N VAL A 115 2.32 0.35 21.43
CA VAL A 115 1.52 0.64 22.63
C VAL A 115 1.36 -0.65 23.43
N GLY A 116 2.24 -0.87 24.39
CA GLY A 116 2.33 -2.16 25.09
C GLY A 116 2.76 -3.28 24.15
N GLU A 117 1.88 -4.25 23.95
CA GLU A 117 2.09 -5.38 23.02
C GLU A 117 1.43 -5.15 21.65
N ASP A 118 0.66 -4.10 21.50
CA ASP A 118 -0.02 -3.74 20.26
C ASP A 118 0.82 -2.75 19.44
N TYR A 119 0.67 -2.82 18.13
CA TYR A 119 1.27 -1.91 17.17
C TYR A 119 0.17 -1.19 16.41
N TYR A 120 0.35 0.11 16.20
CA TYR A 120 -0.59 0.94 15.45
C TYR A 120 0.13 1.63 14.29
N MET A 121 -0.50 1.62 13.13
CA MET A 121 0.02 2.21 11.91
C MET A 121 -1.01 3.14 11.29
N VAL A 122 -0.55 4.27 10.76
CA VAL A 122 -1.33 5.19 9.93
C VAL A 122 -0.78 5.24 8.52
N ASN A 123 -1.66 5.46 7.55
CA ASN A 123 -1.31 5.58 6.13
C ASN A 123 -2.03 6.77 5.48
N SER A 124 -1.48 7.29 4.39
CA SER A 124 -2.13 8.32 3.58
C SER A 124 -3.47 7.84 3.03
N SER A 125 -4.48 8.69 3.10
CA SER A 125 -5.80 8.43 2.52
C SER A 125 -6.10 9.25 1.28
N PHE A 126 -5.30 10.28 1.01
CA PHE A 126 -5.58 11.22 -0.06
C PHE A 126 -7.00 11.80 0.04
N SER A 127 -7.77 11.79 -1.05
CA SER A 127 -9.15 12.26 -1.09
C SER A 127 -10.18 11.21 -0.63
N PHE A 128 -9.74 10.03 -0.19
CA PHE A 128 -10.65 9.00 0.32
C PHE A 128 -11.11 9.30 1.76
N PHE A 129 -12.36 8.95 2.05
CA PHE A 129 -13.02 9.14 3.33
C PHE A 129 -13.59 7.80 3.86
N PRO A 130 -13.51 7.51 5.17
CA PRO A 130 -12.92 8.33 6.24
C PRO A 130 -11.41 8.53 6.05
N CYS A 131 -10.84 9.62 6.63
CA CYS A 131 -9.48 10.01 6.31
C CYS A 131 -8.47 9.46 7.31
N ILE A 132 -7.32 9.03 6.78
CA ILE A 132 -6.17 8.51 7.52
C ILE A 132 -6.55 7.27 8.32
N PRO A 133 -6.52 6.08 7.70
CA PRO A 133 -6.80 4.81 8.38
C PRO A 133 -5.77 4.56 9.48
N ILE A 134 -6.25 4.02 10.59
CA ILE A 134 -5.47 3.58 11.74
C ILE A 134 -5.59 2.07 11.81
N SER A 135 -4.51 1.37 11.52
CA SER A 135 -4.45 -0.08 11.56
C SER A 135 -3.79 -0.57 12.84
N LYS A 136 -4.23 -1.72 13.34
CA LYS A 136 -3.69 -2.41 14.52
C LYS A 136 -3.13 -3.77 14.14
N SER A 137 -2.02 -4.15 14.76
CA SER A 137 -1.40 -5.48 14.67
C SER A 137 -0.81 -5.90 16.01
N ARG A 138 -0.58 -7.20 16.22
CA ARG A 138 0.22 -7.76 17.31
C ARG A 138 1.54 -8.38 16.85
N ASP A 139 1.71 -8.57 15.55
CA ASP A 139 2.85 -9.29 14.99
C ASP A 139 3.59 -8.53 13.88
N LEU A 140 3.21 -7.31 13.56
CA LEU A 140 3.69 -6.46 12.47
C LEU A 140 3.34 -6.97 11.06
N VAL A 141 2.56 -8.04 10.94
CA VAL A 141 2.23 -8.71 9.69
C VAL A 141 0.74 -8.62 9.38
N HIS A 142 -0.09 -9.01 10.36
CA HIS A 142 -1.54 -9.00 10.21
C HIS A 142 -2.11 -7.67 10.73
N TRP A 143 -2.47 -6.81 9.79
CA TRP A 143 -2.96 -5.46 10.06
C TRP A 143 -4.44 -5.33 9.77
N THR A 144 -5.20 -4.84 10.72
CA THR A 144 -6.62 -4.54 10.55
C THR A 144 -6.89 -3.08 10.86
N THR A 145 -7.61 -2.37 9.99
CA THR A 145 -8.05 -1.00 10.26
C THR A 145 -9.05 -0.99 11.41
N VAL A 146 -8.74 -0.29 12.49
CA VAL A 146 -9.54 -0.20 13.73
C VAL A 146 -10.14 1.18 13.96
N GLY A 147 -9.75 2.18 13.19
CA GLY A 147 -10.23 3.55 13.28
C GLY A 147 -9.71 4.44 12.16
N TYR A 148 -10.06 5.71 12.25
CA TYR A 148 -9.62 6.77 11.33
C TYR A 148 -9.38 8.05 12.11
N ALA A 149 -8.41 8.86 11.67
CA ALA A 149 -8.11 10.14 12.30
C ALA A 149 -9.21 11.17 12.10
N ILE A 150 -9.91 11.14 10.95
CA ILE A 150 -11.01 12.05 10.64
C ILE A 150 -12.20 11.25 10.13
N THR A 151 -13.27 11.23 10.93
CA THR A 151 -14.55 10.56 10.61
C THR A 151 -15.70 11.55 10.44
N ASN A 152 -15.52 12.82 10.83
CA ASN A 152 -16.51 13.86 10.62
C ASN A 152 -16.32 14.47 9.21
N PRO A 153 -17.35 14.39 8.31
CA PRO A 153 -17.27 14.96 6.96
C PRO A 153 -16.97 16.47 6.93
N ASP A 154 -17.45 17.22 7.91
CA ASP A 154 -17.25 18.68 7.98
C ASP A 154 -15.78 19.04 8.29
N TRP A 155 -15.07 18.17 8.99
CA TRP A 155 -13.66 18.36 9.31
C TRP A 155 -12.72 17.88 8.21
N ALA A 156 -13.21 16.99 7.33
CA ALA A 156 -12.38 16.27 6.37
C ALA A 156 -11.79 17.16 5.25
N ARG A 157 -12.45 18.27 4.91
CA ARG A 157 -12.05 19.20 3.83
C ARG A 157 -11.90 18.56 2.43
N VAL A 158 -12.20 17.27 2.27
CA VAL A 158 -11.98 16.54 1.01
C VAL A 158 -13.15 16.60 0.03
N ALA A 159 -14.30 17.16 0.40
CA ALA A 159 -15.51 17.15 -0.41
C ALA A 159 -15.35 17.72 -1.85
N ARG A 160 -14.36 18.58 -2.08
CA ARG A 160 -14.04 19.19 -3.38
C ARG A 160 -12.68 18.74 -3.93
N SER A 161 -11.96 17.87 -3.22
CA SER A 161 -10.61 17.46 -3.59
C SER A 161 -10.58 16.75 -4.93
N GLU A 162 -9.63 17.10 -5.79
CA GLU A 162 -9.28 16.32 -6.97
C GLU A 162 -8.63 15.00 -6.57
N GLY A 163 -8.69 14.01 -7.43
CA GLY A 163 -7.98 12.75 -7.26
C GLY A 163 -6.48 12.97 -6.94
N GLY A 164 -5.96 12.26 -5.93
CA GLY A 164 -4.59 12.43 -5.47
C GLY A 164 -4.31 13.67 -4.62
N ARG A 165 -5.32 14.46 -4.25
CA ARG A 165 -5.30 15.52 -3.23
C ARG A 165 -5.75 14.99 -1.88
N GLY A 166 -5.93 15.83 -0.87
CA GLY A 166 -6.37 15.46 0.48
C GLY A 166 -5.20 15.20 1.43
N TYR A 167 -5.23 14.08 2.17
CA TYR A 167 -4.29 13.81 3.26
C TYR A 167 -3.10 12.95 2.85
N TRP A 168 -1.91 13.52 2.96
CA TRP A 168 -0.64 12.92 2.59
C TRP A 168 0.23 12.66 3.81
N ALA A 169 0.94 11.54 3.81
CA ALA A 169 2.01 11.17 4.73
C ALA A 169 1.71 11.50 6.21
N PRO A 170 0.77 10.79 6.82
CA PRO A 170 0.50 10.96 8.23
C PRO A 170 1.64 10.42 9.09
N ASP A 171 1.77 11.00 10.27
CA ASP A 171 2.62 10.49 11.35
C ASP A 171 1.79 10.29 12.62
N ILE A 172 2.00 9.18 13.32
CA ILE A 172 1.41 8.90 14.62
C ILE A 172 2.48 8.94 15.70
N SER A 173 2.20 9.65 16.81
CA SER A 173 3.11 9.79 17.93
C SER A 173 2.36 9.75 19.28
N TYR A 174 3.08 9.51 20.36
CA TYR A 174 2.52 9.49 21.73
C TYR A 174 3.31 10.40 22.65
N ASP A 175 2.62 11.30 23.32
CA ASP A 175 3.19 12.14 24.37
C ASP A 175 2.94 11.49 25.74
N ALA A 176 4.02 11.06 26.39
CA ALA A 176 3.95 10.42 27.70
C ALA A 176 3.56 11.37 28.84
N VAL A 177 3.70 12.68 28.64
CA VAL A 177 3.35 13.71 29.65
C VAL A 177 1.84 13.95 29.63
N SER A 178 1.27 14.30 28.50
CA SER A 178 -0.18 14.51 28.34
C SER A 178 -0.98 13.20 28.25
N LYS A 179 -0.32 12.08 27.99
CA LYS A 179 -0.91 10.76 27.72
C LYS A 179 -1.86 10.76 26.52
N HIS A 180 -1.56 11.59 25.53
CA HIS A 180 -2.32 11.67 24.30
C HIS A 180 -1.53 11.13 23.11
N TYR A 181 -2.29 10.56 22.19
CA TYR A 181 -1.82 10.18 20.86
C TYR A 181 -2.09 11.34 19.91
N PHE A 182 -1.12 11.65 19.07
CA PHE A 182 -1.21 12.69 18.06
C PHE A 182 -1.08 12.06 16.68
N ILE A 183 -1.91 12.52 15.75
CA ILE A 183 -1.74 12.24 14.32
C ILE A 183 -1.59 13.57 13.62
N THR A 184 -0.54 13.71 12.83
CA THR A 184 -0.33 14.84 11.93
C THR A 184 -0.25 14.36 10.51
N ALA A 185 -0.63 15.21 9.54
CA ALA A 185 -0.55 14.91 8.11
C ALA A 185 -0.51 16.22 7.30
N THR A 186 0.03 16.17 6.09
CA THR A 186 -0.16 17.27 5.14
C THR A 186 -1.57 17.19 4.56
N TYR A 187 -2.35 18.25 4.69
CA TYR A 187 -3.51 18.46 3.85
C TYR A 187 -3.08 19.18 2.56
N ARG A 188 -3.34 18.54 1.43
CA ARG A 188 -3.09 19.06 0.10
C ARG A 188 -4.41 19.39 -0.59
N GLY A 189 -4.77 20.66 -0.62
CA GLY A 189 -5.92 21.18 -1.36
C GLY A 189 -5.67 21.20 -2.88
N ASN A 190 -6.65 21.68 -3.62
CA ASN A 190 -6.51 21.94 -5.06
C ASN A 190 -5.57 23.10 -5.32
N GLU A 191 -5.11 23.27 -6.57
CA GLU A 191 -4.17 24.35 -6.92
C GLU A 191 -4.82 25.74 -6.82
N ASP A 192 -6.14 25.80 -7.02
CA ASP A 192 -6.96 27.03 -6.97
C ASP A 192 -7.47 27.36 -5.56
N ASP A 193 -7.22 26.53 -4.56
CA ASP A 193 -7.56 26.83 -3.18
C ASP A 193 -6.67 27.97 -2.65
N ALA A 194 -7.24 28.85 -1.81
CA ALA A 194 -6.51 29.98 -1.21
C ALA A 194 -5.30 29.52 -0.37
N GLU A 195 -5.40 28.33 0.23
CA GLU A 195 -4.32 27.66 0.94
C GLU A 195 -4.19 26.23 0.43
N PRO A 196 -3.39 26.02 -0.63
CA PRO A 196 -3.31 24.71 -1.26
C PRO A 196 -2.53 23.67 -0.42
N ARG A 197 -1.93 24.07 0.71
CA ARG A 197 -1.13 23.20 1.57
C ARG A 197 -1.01 23.72 2.99
N CYS A 198 -1.27 22.86 3.98
CA CYS A 198 -1.05 23.11 5.41
C CYS A 198 -0.85 21.77 6.14
N GLN A 199 -0.41 21.84 7.40
CA GLN A 199 -0.25 20.67 8.23
C GLN A 199 -1.44 20.54 9.17
N MET A 200 -1.99 19.34 9.30
CA MET A 200 -3.09 19.00 10.18
C MET A 200 -2.55 18.31 11.43
N VAL A 201 -3.11 18.60 12.59
CA VAL A 201 -2.85 17.90 13.86
C VAL A 201 -4.18 17.57 14.54
N VAL A 202 -4.35 16.31 14.93
CA VAL A 202 -5.44 15.84 15.78
C VAL A 202 -4.88 15.07 16.98
N SER A 203 -5.63 14.99 18.08
CA SER A 203 -5.22 14.23 19.27
C SER A 203 -6.36 13.42 19.85
N ALA A 204 -6.02 12.32 20.57
CA ALA A 204 -6.94 11.42 21.23
C ALA A 204 -6.28 10.78 22.47
N GLU A 205 -7.10 10.29 23.42
CA GLU A 205 -6.63 9.52 24.58
C GLU A 205 -6.31 8.06 24.25
N ARG A 206 -6.78 7.55 23.10
CA ARG A 206 -6.53 6.18 22.61
C ARG A 206 -6.01 6.21 21.19
N PRO A 207 -5.12 5.28 20.82
CA PRO A 207 -4.50 5.28 19.50
C PRO A 207 -5.51 5.08 18.36
N GLU A 208 -6.59 4.34 18.58
CA GLU A 208 -7.68 4.14 17.62
C GLU A 208 -8.69 5.29 17.57
N GLY A 209 -8.56 6.26 18.47
CA GLY A 209 -9.46 7.40 18.58
C GLY A 209 -10.62 7.21 19.58
N PRO A 210 -11.71 7.99 19.52
CA PRO A 210 -11.94 9.03 18.49
C PRO A 210 -11.00 10.24 18.65
N TYR A 211 -10.55 10.78 17.51
CA TYR A 211 -9.75 11.99 17.47
C TYR A 211 -10.64 13.24 17.45
N GLY A 212 -10.14 14.33 18.05
CA GLY A 212 -10.84 15.60 18.12
C GLY A 212 -10.77 16.42 16.83
N GLU A 213 -11.33 17.62 16.86
CA GLU A 213 -11.32 18.55 15.74
C GLU A 213 -9.87 18.93 15.34
N PRO A 214 -9.54 18.92 14.02
CA PRO A 214 -8.22 19.24 13.55
C PRO A 214 -7.76 20.67 13.89
N ALA A 215 -6.52 20.79 14.33
CA ALA A 215 -5.78 22.06 14.29
C ALA A 215 -5.03 22.17 12.95
N TRP A 216 -4.88 23.38 12.46
CA TRP A 216 -4.25 23.68 11.18
C TRP A 216 -3.02 24.56 11.39
N ILE A 217 -1.86 24.04 10.99
CA ILE A 217 -0.58 24.74 11.02
C ILE A 217 -0.25 25.20 9.60
N HIS A 218 -0.26 26.51 9.41
CA HIS A 218 -0.08 27.18 8.12
C HIS A 218 1.41 27.32 7.78
N GLU A 219 2.05 26.19 7.52
CA GLU A 219 3.46 26.13 7.14
C GLU A 219 3.62 25.33 5.83
N ASP A 220 4.38 25.91 4.90
CA ASP A 220 4.67 25.26 3.62
C ASP A 220 5.66 24.12 3.81
N GLY A 221 5.30 22.96 3.33
CA GLY A 221 6.04 21.71 3.44
C GLY A 221 5.11 20.52 3.27
N ILE A 222 5.68 19.33 3.30
CA ILE A 222 4.92 18.07 3.32
C ILE A 222 5.55 17.13 4.35
N ASP A 223 4.83 16.05 4.63
CA ASP A 223 5.26 14.91 5.43
C ASP A 223 5.65 15.31 6.87
N PRO A 224 4.72 15.91 7.63
CA PRO A 224 5.01 16.31 8.99
C PRO A 224 5.18 15.08 9.89
N SER A 225 6.09 15.18 10.89
CA SER A 225 6.16 14.25 12.01
C SER A 225 6.38 15.01 13.32
N ILE A 226 5.99 14.43 14.46
CA ILE A 226 6.13 15.06 15.77
C ILE A 226 7.06 14.25 16.66
N LEU A 227 8.11 14.91 17.18
CA LEU A 227 8.90 14.43 18.30
C LEU A 227 8.37 15.02 19.61
N HIS A 228 8.03 14.17 20.57
CA HIS A 228 7.83 14.52 21.97
C HIS A 228 9.13 14.24 22.72
N ASP A 229 9.85 15.30 23.11
CA ASP A 229 11.15 15.15 23.76
C ASP A 229 11.02 14.94 25.29
N ASP A 230 12.01 14.33 25.91
CA ASP A 230 12.02 13.99 27.34
C ASP A 230 11.93 15.22 28.26
N ASP A 231 12.28 16.40 27.74
CA ASP A 231 12.17 17.67 28.46
C ASP A 231 10.77 18.31 28.40
N GLY A 232 9.80 17.62 27.81
CA GLY A 232 8.42 18.07 27.66
C GLY A 232 8.20 19.07 26.52
N ARG A 233 9.19 19.28 25.66
CA ARG A 233 9.04 20.07 24.43
C ARG A 233 8.62 19.18 23.28
N HIS A 234 7.89 19.78 22.34
CA HIS A 234 7.40 19.10 21.15
C HIS A 234 7.94 19.81 19.92
N TYR A 235 8.33 19.02 18.91
CA TYR A 235 8.91 19.53 17.68
C TYR A 235 8.21 18.91 16.49
N MET A 236 7.80 19.74 15.52
CA MET A 236 7.30 19.28 14.24
C MET A 236 8.40 19.37 13.19
N LEU A 237 8.62 18.28 12.49
CA LEU A 237 9.51 18.17 11.36
C LEU A 237 8.69 18.13 10.07
N PHE A 238 9.21 18.65 8.98
CA PHE A 238 8.65 18.58 7.62
C PHE A 238 9.72 18.87 6.56
N ASN A 239 9.44 18.54 5.30
CA ASN A 239 10.32 18.95 4.20
C ASN A 239 10.10 20.47 3.89
N ARG A 240 10.89 21.19 3.12
CA ARG A 240 11.91 20.87 2.10
C ARG A 240 13.31 20.76 2.73
N SER A 241 14.06 19.74 2.36
CA SER A 241 15.07 19.20 3.24
C SER A 241 14.42 18.89 4.59
N VAL A 242 15.12 18.73 5.67
CA VAL A 242 14.44 18.57 6.96
C VAL A 242 14.48 19.89 7.73
N ARG A 243 13.31 20.51 7.87
CA ARG A 243 13.09 21.68 8.71
C ARG A 243 12.34 21.26 9.97
N MET A 244 12.54 21.99 11.06
CA MET A 244 11.92 21.70 12.34
C MET A 244 11.49 23.00 13.02
N ALA A 245 10.33 22.97 13.68
CA ALA A 245 9.82 24.05 14.53
C ALA A 245 9.42 23.48 15.90
N GLU A 246 9.60 24.27 16.97
CA GLU A 246 9.02 23.95 18.27
C GLU A 246 7.52 24.22 18.25
N LEU A 247 6.73 23.32 18.85
CA LEU A 247 5.29 23.43 18.97
C LEU A 247 4.87 23.97 20.35
N THR A 248 3.63 24.44 20.43
CA THR A 248 2.93 24.68 21.71
C THR A 248 2.73 23.37 22.47
N PRO A 249 2.53 23.39 23.81
CA PRO A 249 2.38 22.17 24.62
C PRO A 249 1.21 21.26 24.21
N ASP A 250 0.20 21.82 23.53
CA ASP A 250 -0.94 21.09 22.98
C ASP A 250 -0.71 20.63 21.52
N CYS A 251 0.48 20.85 20.97
CA CYS A 251 0.90 20.58 19.59
C CYS A 251 0.04 21.24 18.50
N ARG A 252 -0.78 22.25 18.82
CA ARG A 252 -1.74 22.85 17.89
C ARG A 252 -1.21 24.05 17.12
N ALA A 253 -0.04 24.58 17.50
CA ALA A 253 0.60 25.71 16.82
C ALA A 253 2.12 25.67 16.95
N MET A 254 2.82 26.34 16.03
CA MET A 254 4.27 26.57 16.14
C MET A 254 4.57 27.73 17.09
N ARG A 255 5.63 27.63 17.89
CA ARG A 255 6.14 28.69 18.76
C ARG A 255 7.07 29.69 18.05
N GLY A 256 7.51 29.35 16.86
CA GLY A 256 8.40 30.19 16.06
C GLY A 256 8.61 29.61 14.67
N PRO A 257 9.43 30.27 13.84
CA PRO A 257 9.66 29.81 12.47
C PRO A 257 10.43 28.49 12.41
N ALA A 258 10.12 27.70 11.41
CA ALA A 258 10.86 26.49 11.12
C ALA A 258 12.30 26.78 10.68
N ARG A 259 13.24 25.95 11.14
CA ARG A 259 14.67 26.04 10.83
C ARG A 259 15.13 24.78 10.11
N LEU A 260 16.04 24.95 9.15
CA LEU A 260 16.72 23.81 8.52
C LEU A 260 17.65 23.14 9.55
N ILE A 261 17.45 21.84 9.77
CA ILE A 261 18.30 21.04 10.66
C ILE A 261 19.17 20.04 9.90
N TRP A 262 18.69 19.57 8.70
CA TRP A 262 19.44 18.64 7.87
C TRP A 262 19.08 18.78 6.39
N GLY A 263 20.11 18.83 5.53
CA GLY A 263 19.93 18.97 4.08
C GLY A 263 19.62 17.66 3.34
N GLY A 264 19.71 16.52 4.02
CA GLY A 264 19.69 15.21 3.39
C GLY A 264 21.09 14.73 2.96
N ASP A 265 21.20 13.45 2.68
CA ASP A 265 22.43 12.81 2.17
C ASP A 265 22.63 13.10 0.67
N LEU A 266 21.60 12.85 -0.16
CA LEU A 266 21.59 13.23 -1.58
C LEU A 266 21.32 14.72 -1.82
N LYS A 267 20.79 15.43 -0.84
CA LYS A 267 20.31 16.81 -0.96
C LYS A 267 19.27 16.99 -2.06
N ARG A 268 18.48 15.96 -2.34
CA ARG A 268 17.50 15.93 -3.42
C ARG A 268 16.19 15.29 -2.96
N LYS A 269 15.10 16.08 -2.97
CA LYS A 269 13.75 15.63 -2.61
C LYS A 269 13.75 14.90 -1.27
N THR A 270 14.35 15.49 -0.25
CA THR A 270 14.35 14.96 1.12
C THR A 270 12.98 15.21 1.73
N GLU A 271 12.28 14.14 2.12
CA GLU A 271 10.89 14.15 2.61
C GLU A 271 10.69 13.04 3.68
N GLY A 272 9.50 12.91 4.25
CA GLY A 272 9.17 11.86 5.21
C GLY A 272 10.08 11.79 6.43
N PRO A 273 10.39 12.91 7.12
CA PRO A 273 11.31 12.87 8.24
C PRO A 273 10.72 12.13 9.43
N GLN A 274 11.56 11.39 10.16
CA GLN A 274 11.30 10.89 11.51
C GLN A 274 12.47 11.26 12.40
N LEU A 275 12.19 11.80 13.58
CA LEU A 275 13.19 12.06 14.61
C LEU A 275 12.86 11.23 15.85
N MET A 276 13.86 10.50 16.36
CA MET A 276 13.71 9.68 17.55
C MET A 276 15.00 9.70 18.41
N LYS A 277 14.87 9.40 19.70
CA LYS A 277 16.01 9.20 20.60
C LYS A 277 16.38 7.73 20.72
N HIS A 278 17.69 7.45 20.67
CA HIS A 278 18.27 6.15 20.97
C HIS A 278 19.73 6.31 21.42
N ASP A 279 20.12 5.64 22.51
CA ASP A 279 21.48 5.62 23.04
C ASP A 279 22.17 7.01 23.12
N GLY A 280 21.42 8.02 23.60
CA GLY A 280 21.94 9.36 23.81
C GLY A 280 22.10 10.21 22.53
N TYR A 281 21.59 9.74 21.40
CA TYR A 281 21.53 10.46 20.15
C TYR A 281 20.07 10.71 19.71
N TYR A 282 19.87 11.79 18.95
CA TYR A 282 18.72 11.99 18.10
C TYR A 282 19.03 11.43 16.72
N TYR A 283 18.30 10.40 16.31
CA TYR A 283 18.39 9.83 14.97
C TYR A 283 17.32 10.42 14.09
N LEU A 284 17.74 10.92 12.95
CA LEU A 284 16.89 11.52 11.93
C LEU A 284 16.91 10.61 10.70
N LEU A 285 15.73 10.11 10.33
CA LEU A 285 15.53 9.39 9.07
C LEU A 285 14.79 10.30 8.11
N ALA A 286 15.05 10.15 6.82
CA ALA A 286 14.24 10.76 5.78
C ALA A 286 14.26 9.93 4.48
N ALA A 287 13.20 10.06 3.70
CA ALA A 287 13.14 9.58 2.34
C ALA A 287 13.88 10.55 1.41
N GLU A 288 14.53 10.05 0.38
CA GLU A 288 15.20 10.84 -0.64
C GLU A 288 14.99 10.29 -2.03
N GLY A 289 15.21 11.11 -3.05
CA GLY A 289 15.06 10.74 -4.46
C GLY A 289 13.65 10.93 -5.02
N GLY A 290 12.66 11.12 -4.17
CA GLY A 290 11.23 11.15 -4.51
C GLY A 290 10.68 9.76 -4.81
N THR A 291 9.36 9.61 -4.87
CA THR A 291 8.63 8.32 -4.94
C THR A 291 8.77 7.55 -6.28
N GLY A 292 9.93 7.63 -6.91
CA GLY A 292 10.28 6.92 -8.15
C GLY A 292 11.37 5.86 -7.93
N ALA A 293 12.01 5.38 -9.00
CA ALA A 293 13.06 4.35 -8.96
C ALA A 293 14.29 4.74 -8.11
N GLY A 294 14.51 6.04 -7.86
CA GLY A 294 15.58 6.53 -6.99
C GLY A 294 15.21 6.63 -5.51
N HIS A 295 14.00 6.22 -5.12
CA HIS A 295 13.50 6.33 -3.76
C HIS A 295 14.32 5.49 -2.78
N ARG A 296 14.64 6.05 -1.62
CA ARG A 296 15.49 5.41 -0.61
C ARG A 296 15.27 6.02 0.77
N ILE A 297 15.80 5.40 1.80
CA ILE A 297 15.83 5.93 3.17
C ILE A 297 17.27 6.21 3.55
N SER A 298 17.51 7.43 4.02
CA SER A 298 18.80 7.89 4.55
C SER A 298 18.66 8.27 6.02
N ALA A 299 19.74 8.16 6.78
CA ALA A 299 19.79 8.46 8.19
C ALA A 299 20.91 9.47 8.52
N ALA A 300 20.69 10.22 9.59
CA ALA A 300 21.66 11.08 10.24
C ALA A 300 21.46 11.05 11.76
N ARG A 301 22.43 11.50 12.57
CA ARG A 301 22.27 11.61 14.02
C ARG A 301 22.94 12.84 14.59
N SER A 302 22.52 13.27 15.77
CA SER A 302 23.13 14.35 16.55
C SER A 302 22.94 14.10 18.05
N LYS A 303 23.80 14.67 18.88
CA LYS A 303 23.59 14.74 20.33
C LYS A 303 22.68 15.88 20.76
N ASN A 304 22.35 16.78 19.84
CA ASN A 304 21.47 17.93 20.08
C ASN A 304 20.29 17.88 19.11
N VAL A 305 19.07 18.10 19.60
CA VAL A 305 17.85 18.07 18.81
C VAL A 305 17.89 19.01 17.60
N TRP A 306 18.57 20.15 17.74
CA TRP A 306 18.76 21.14 16.67
C TRP A 306 19.98 20.86 15.77
N GLY A 307 20.74 19.79 16.04
CA GLY A 307 21.94 19.46 15.29
C GLY A 307 23.23 20.11 15.82
N PRO A 308 24.33 20.08 15.05
CA PRO A 308 24.41 19.60 13.67
C PRO A 308 24.22 18.07 13.57
N TYR A 309 23.60 17.61 12.50
CA TYR A 309 23.41 16.20 12.20
C TYR A 309 24.52 15.67 11.31
N GLU A 310 25.18 14.59 11.73
CA GLU A 310 26.15 13.84 10.93
C GLU A 310 25.44 12.78 10.09
N ASN A 311 25.81 12.64 8.81
CA ASN A 311 25.26 11.63 7.93
C ASN A 311 25.72 10.22 8.35
N CYS A 312 24.81 9.25 8.24
CA CYS A 312 25.16 7.84 8.35
C CYS A 312 26.14 7.44 7.24
N PRO A 313 27.32 6.87 7.57
CA PRO A 313 28.31 6.45 6.56
C PRO A 313 27.82 5.28 5.69
N TYR A 314 26.73 4.62 6.10
CA TYR A 314 26.13 3.49 5.41
C TYR A 314 24.92 3.89 4.54
N ASN A 315 24.65 5.19 4.37
CA ASN A 315 23.54 5.65 3.53
C ASN A 315 23.64 5.13 2.08
N PRO A 316 22.51 4.78 1.46
CA PRO A 316 21.18 4.66 2.03
C PRO A 316 21.09 3.45 2.98
N ILE A 317 20.31 3.61 4.07
CA ILE A 317 20.07 2.51 5.02
C ILE A 317 19.09 1.46 4.48
N LEU A 318 18.27 1.85 3.48
CA LEU A 318 17.42 0.96 2.68
C LEU A 318 17.23 1.54 1.29
N ARG A 319 17.39 0.70 0.26
CA ARG A 319 17.11 1.01 -1.14
C ARG A 319 16.92 -0.25 -1.97
N GLN A 320 16.01 -0.20 -2.96
CA GLN A 320 15.96 -1.19 -4.04
C GLN A 320 16.90 -0.77 -5.17
N ASP A 321 17.93 -1.57 -5.40
CA ASP A 321 18.92 -1.34 -6.46
C ASP A 321 18.68 -2.23 -7.71
N ASP A 322 17.87 -3.28 -7.56
CA ASP A 322 17.49 -4.18 -8.63
C ASP A 322 16.20 -3.69 -9.31
N GLU A 323 16.30 -3.20 -10.54
CA GLU A 323 15.14 -2.72 -11.32
C GLU A 323 14.14 -3.84 -11.64
N GLY A 324 14.56 -5.11 -11.66
CA GLY A 324 13.73 -6.29 -11.83
C GLY A 324 13.20 -6.88 -10.52
N GLY A 325 13.57 -6.32 -9.37
CA GLY A 325 13.13 -6.81 -8.06
C GLY A 325 11.62 -6.66 -7.84
N TYR A 326 11.04 -7.58 -7.08
CA TYR A 326 9.61 -7.64 -6.80
C TYR A 326 9.06 -6.35 -6.14
N LEU A 327 9.77 -5.83 -5.13
CA LEU A 327 9.42 -4.59 -4.45
C LEU A 327 10.19 -3.43 -5.05
N GLN A 328 9.50 -2.44 -5.54
CA GLN A 328 10.08 -1.28 -6.22
C GLN A 328 9.77 0.04 -5.49
N ASN A 329 10.51 1.10 -5.81
CA ASN A 329 10.32 2.45 -5.29
C ASN A 329 10.32 2.55 -3.74
N CYS A 330 11.11 1.71 -3.08
CA CYS A 330 11.10 1.54 -1.62
C CYS A 330 11.69 2.75 -0.91
N GLY A 331 10.92 3.36 -0.02
CA GLY A 331 11.32 4.55 0.75
C GLY A 331 10.25 4.99 1.73
N HIS A 332 10.37 6.19 2.28
CA HIS A 332 9.42 6.81 3.20
C HIS A 332 9.11 5.90 4.39
N GLY A 333 10.08 5.64 5.24
CA GLY A 333 9.96 4.68 6.32
C GLY A 333 10.20 5.26 7.70
N LYS A 334 9.72 4.54 8.70
CA LYS A 334 9.82 4.86 10.12
C LYS A 334 10.40 3.68 10.89
N LEU A 335 11.33 3.95 11.83
CA LEU A 335 11.88 2.95 12.74
C LEU A 335 10.95 2.71 13.92
N LEU A 336 10.96 1.46 14.42
CA LEU A 336 10.23 1.07 15.62
C LEU A 336 11.00 -0.04 16.34
N GLN A 337 11.05 0.04 17.67
CA GLN A 337 11.54 -1.05 18.52
C GLN A 337 10.37 -1.87 19.05
N THR A 338 10.45 -3.18 18.87
CA THR A 338 9.46 -4.16 19.35
C THR A 338 9.62 -4.44 20.85
N ALA A 339 8.63 -5.12 21.44
CA ALA A 339 8.65 -5.44 22.86
C ALA A 339 9.84 -6.35 23.27
N ASP A 340 10.29 -7.22 22.36
CA ASP A 340 11.44 -8.10 22.55
C ASP A 340 12.79 -7.43 22.22
N GLY A 341 12.78 -6.12 21.92
CA GLY A 341 13.98 -5.31 21.71
C GLY A 341 14.52 -5.30 20.29
N ARG A 342 13.94 -6.07 19.35
CA ARG A 342 14.33 -6.02 17.94
C ARG A 342 13.87 -4.71 17.31
N TRP A 343 14.46 -4.37 16.17
CA TRP A 343 14.15 -3.16 15.43
C TRP A 343 13.63 -3.49 14.06
N PHE A 344 12.60 -2.76 13.66
CA PHE A 344 11.99 -2.85 12.34
C PHE A 344 11.81 -1.48 11.72
N LEU A 345 11.78 -1.46 10.40
CA LEU A 345 11.52 -0.31 9.56
C LEU A 345 10.27 -0.61 8.72
N CYS A 346 9.19 0.16 8.85
CA CYS A 346 8.13 0.16 7.84
C CYS A 346 8.52 1.08 6.70
N PHE A 347 8.06 0.80 5.49
CA PHE A 347 8.32 1.63 4.33
C PHE A 347 7.28 1.40 3.23
N LEU A 348 7.08 2.38 2.37
CA LEU A 348 6.26 2.17 1.18
C LEU A 348 7.02 1.43 0.09
N CYS A 349 6.29 0.68 -0.72
CA CYS A 349 6.79 0.00 -1.92
C CYS A 349 5.72 -0.07 -3.00
N LEU A 350 6.12 -0.50 -4.20
CA LEU A 350 5.24 -0.89 -5.30
C LEU A 350 5.51 -2.34 -5.68
N ARG A 351 4.45 -3.09 -6.01
CA ARG A 351 4.55 -4.35 -6.76
C ARG A 351 4.27 -4.04 -8.23
N ARG A 352 5.28 -4.14 -9.08
CA ARG A 352 5.15 -3.85 -10.51
C ARG A 352 4.80 -5.10 -11.31
N ASP A 353 3.98 -4.91 -12.32
CA ASP A 353 3.71 -5.88 -13.36
C ASP A 353 4.82 -5.90 -14.43
N PRO A 354 4.93 -6.95 -15.26
CA PRO A 354 5.92 -7.01 -16.34
C PRO A 354 5.86 -5.82 -17.30
N ASP A 355 4.70 -5.20 -17.45
CA ASP A 355 4.50 -4.01 -18.29
C ASP A 355 4.86 -2.69 -17.58
N GLY A 356 5.38 -2.77 -16.34
CA GLY A 356 5.82 -1.66 -15.51
C GLY A 356 4.72 -0.95 -14.73
N THR A 357 3.46 -1.40 -14.81
CA THR A 357 2.34 -0.84 -14.03
C THR A 357 2.30 -1.37 -12.59
N ALA A 358 1.61 -0.68 -11.70
CA ALA A 358 1.41 -1.09 -10.31
C ALA A 358 -0.06 -0.81 -9.88
N PRO A 359 -0.99 -1.72 -10.19
CA PRO A 359 -2.43 -1.50 -9.96
C PRO A 359 -2.79 -1.21 -8.50
N MET A 360 -2.16 -1.88 -7.54
CA MET A 360 -2.42 -1.67 -6.11
C MET A 360 -1.94 -0.30 -5.61
N GLY A 361 -1.16 0.43 -6.43
CA GLY A 361 -0.49 1.65 -5.98
C GLY A 361 0.59 1.36 -4.95
N ARG A 362 0.83 2.31 -4.04
CA ARG A 362 1.86 2.19 -3.01
C ARG A 362 1.31 1.44 -1.80
N GLU A 363 2.04 0.42 -1.38
CA GLU A 363 1.71 -0.52 -0.32
C GLU A 363 2.71 -0.38 0.83
N THR A 364 2.45 -0.99 1.99
CA THR A 364 3.39 -0.99 3.11
C THR A 364 4.11 -2.32 3.28
N SER A 365 5.42 -2.25 3.32
CA SER A 365 6.35 -3.35 3.64
C SER A 365 7.12 -3.08 4.92
N ILE A 366 7.77 -4.12 5.45
CA ILE A 366 8.66 -4.03 6.61
C ILE A 366 10.03 -4.62 6.31
N ALA A 367 11.05 -4.16 7.03
CA ALA A 367 12.39 -4.75 7.04
C ALA A 367 12.89 -4.83 8.48
N GLU A 368 13.59 -5.90 8.82
CA GLU A 368 14.34 -5.97 10.07
C GLU A 368 15.55 -5.01 10.00
N VAL A 369 15.87 -4.39 11.12
CA VAL A 369 16.96 -3.42 11.24
C VAL A 369 17.98 -3.92 12.25
N THR A 370 19.24 -3.85 11.86
CA THR A 370 20.38 -4.10 12.74
C THR A 370 21.11 -2.80 13.04
N TRP A 371 21.67 -2.70 14.24
CA TRP A 371 22.53 -1.60 14.62
C TRP A 371 23.99 -1.99 14.40
N THR A 372 24.72 -1.16 13.65
CA THR A 372 26.17 -1.38 13.45
C THR A 372 26.94 -1.19 14.74
N PRO A 373 28.18 -1.72 14.87
CA PRO A 373 29.00 -1.53 16.07
C PRO A 373 29.28 -0.07 16.44
N ASP A 374 29.26 0.83 15.45
CA ASP A 374 29.41 2.27 15.62
C ASP A 374 28.06 3.00 15.79
N GLY A 375 26.95 2.25 15.99
CA GLY A 375 25.64 2.76 16.41
C GLY A 375 24.82 3.38 15.29
N TRP A 376 24.74 2.76 14.10
CA TRP A 376 23.89 3.20 13.02
C TRP A 376 22.83 2.16 12.66
N PRO A 377 21.57 2.57 12.43
CA PRO A 377 20.54 1.66 11.97
C PRO A 377 20.72 1.36 10.47
N VAL A 378 20.69 0.11 10.10
CA VAL A 378 20.72 -0.34 8.71
C VAL A 378 19.72 -1.48 8.52
N ALA A 379 18.99 -1.47 7.41
CA ALA A 379 18.13 -2.62 7.08
C ALA A 379 19.02 -3.87 6.93
N ALA A 380 18.59 -4.95 7.56
CA ALA A 380 19.28 -6.22 7.52
C ALA A 380 19.42 -6.74 6.07
N TYR A 381 20.28 -7.74 5.89
CA TYR A 381 20.42 -8.43 4.61
C TYR A 381 20.88 -7.53 3.45
N GLY A 382 21.85 -6.66 3.71
CA GLY A 382 22.49 -5.85 2.68
C GLY A 382 21.76 -4.56 2.31
N ARG A 383 20.87 -4.09 3.18
CA ARG A 383 20.12 -2.83 3.02
C ARG A 383 19.13 -2.85 1.84
N ARG A 384 18.74 -4.02 1.37
CA ARG A 384 17.74 -4.22 0.33
C ARG A 384 16.39 -4.60 0.94
N PRO A 385 15.28 -4.12 0.39
CA PRO A 385 13.96 -4.63 0.75
C PRO A 385 13.85 -6.10 0.31
N ARG A 386 13.28 -6.94 1.16
CA ARG A 386 13.05 -8.35 0.87
C ARG A 386 11.58 -8.64 0.67
N ALA A 387 11.28 -9.49 -0.32
CA ALA A 387 9.93 -10.00 -0.53
C ALA A 387 9.49 -10.92 0.61
N VAL A 388 10.43 -11.67 1.20
CA VAL A 388 10.17 -12.66 2.24
C VAL A 388 11.07 -12.41 3.45
N LEU A 389 10.51 -12.50 4.65
CA LEU A 389 11.20 -12.41 5.93
C LEU A 389 10.73 -13.53 6.87
N ASN A 390 11.45 -13.73 7.99
CA ASN A 390 10.93 -14.46 9.12
C ASN A 390 9.81 -13.68 9.82
N MET A 391 8.74 -14.35 10.22
CA MET A 391 7.69 -13.77 11.05
C MET A 391 8.31 -13.20 12.35
N PRO A 392 8.05 -11.93 12.66
CA PRO A 392 8.60 -11.30 13.86
C PRO A 392 8.20 -11.97 15.16
N PHE A 393 6.95 -12.44 15.25
CA PHE A 393 6.38 -13.06 16.46
C PHE A 393 5.59 -14.33 16.12
N SER A 394 5.36 -15.19 17.13
CA SER A 394 4.69 -16.47 17.00
C SER A 394 3.41 -16.58 17.84
N GLU A 395 2.79 -15.47 18.21
CA GLU A 395 1.60 -15.45 19.08
C GLU A 395 0.31 -15.65 18.31
N GLU A 396 -0.75 -16.10 19.00
CA GLU A 396 -2.11 -16.09 18.48
C GLU A 396 -2.56 -14.66 18.17
N ILE A 397 -2.96 -14.44 16.92
CA ILE A 397 -3.39 -13.13 16.44
C ILE A 397 -4.89 -13.00 16.66
N PRO A 398 -5.36 -11.99 17.39
CA PRO A 398 -6.78 -11.77 17.53
C PRO A 398 -7.41 -11.41 16.19
N THR A 399 -8.48 -12.10 15.81
CA THR A 399 -9.28 -11.73 14.64
C THR A 399 -10.01 -10.43 14.93
N LEU A 400 -9.64 -9.36 14.25
CA LEU A 400 -10.29 -8.06 14.33
C LEU A 400 -11.19 -7.86 13.11
N THR A 401 -12.33 -7.19 13.32
CA THR A 401 -13.19 -6.77 12.21
C THR A 401 -12.77 -5.38 11.73
N PRO A 402 -12.50 -5.20 10.43
CA PRO A 402 -12.11 -3.90 9.89
C PRO A 402 -13.22 -2.86 10.07
N VAL A 403 -12.79 -1.62 10.26
CA VAL A 403 -13.65 -0.45 10.37
C VAL A 403 -13.51 0.39 9.11
N GLY A 404 -14.63 0.72 8.48
CA GLY A 404 -14.72 1.64 7.37
C GLY A 404 -15.85 2.65 7.62
N ILE A 405 -16.37 3.27 6.56
CA ILE A 405 -17.56 4.12 6.64
C ILE A 405 -18.80 3.29 7.04
N THR A 406 -18.79 1.99 6.73
CA THR A 406 -19.76 0.98 7.17
C THR A 406 -19.05 -0.34 7.41
N ARG A 407 -19.71 -1.25 8.14
CA ARG A 407 -19.22 -2.61 8.45
C ARG A 407 -19.93 -3.70 7.65
N TRP A 408 -20.56 -3.34 6.53
CA TRP A 408 -21.28 -4.30 5.73
C TRP A 408 -20.35 -5.38 5.16
N LYS A 409 -20.71 -6.64 5.33
CA LYS A 409 -19.97 -7.84 4.89
C LYS A 409 -18.51 -7.93 5.39
N GLY A 410 -18.15 -7.23 6.46
CA GLY A 410 -16.81 -7.29 7.05
C GLY A 410 -15.72 -6.57 6.28
N GLU A 411 -16.07 -5.77 5.29
CA GLU A 411 -15.12 -5.02 4.47
C GLU A 411 -14.77 -3.65 5.05
N GLU A 412 -13.59 -3.14 4.70
CA GLU A 412 -13.18 -1.77 4.96
C GLU A 412 -13.73 -0.83 3.86
N TRP A 413 -15.02 -0.53 3.93
CA TRP A 413 -15.66 0.37 2.97
C TRP A 413 -15.20 1.81 3.15
N ILE A 414 -14.81 2.43 2.05
CA ILE A 414 -14.44 3.84 1.94
C ILE A 414 -15.19 4.47 0.75
N THR A 415 -15.16 5.78 0.66
CA THR A 415 -15.62 6.50 -0.52
C THR A 415 -14.58 7.51 -0.96
N GLN A 416 -14.63 7.97 -2.19
CA GLN A 416 -13.86 9.13 -2.57
C GLN A 416 -14.59 10.39 -2.12
N ARG A 417 -13.90 11.25 -1.36
CA ARG A 417 -14.49 12.44 -0.72
C ARG A 417 -15.45 12.08 0.43
N ALA A 418 -15.94 13.10 1.12
CA ALA A 418 -16.89 12.86 2.21
C ALA A 418 -18.26 12.50 1.65
N LEU A 419 -18.76 11.34 2.05
CA LEU A 419 -20.10 10.88 1.73
C LEU A 419 -21.07 11.38 2.81
N ASP A 420 -22.22 11.90 2.40
CA ASP A 420 -23.34 12.08 3.32
C ASP A 420 -23.85 10.70 3.75
N THR A 421 -23.77 10.41 5.04
CA THR A 421 -24.19 9.11 5.59
C THR A 421 -25.67 8.83 5.43
N ALA A 422 -26.49 9.84 5.10
CA ALA A 422 -27.88 9.66 4.71
C ALA A 422 -28.03 8.98 3.33
N ASN A 423 -26.96 8.93 2.53
CA ASN A 423 -27.02 8.33 1.19
C ASN A 423 -26.85 6.81 1.16
N PHE A 424 -26.69 6.17 2.30
CA PHE A 424 -26.75 4.71 2.38
C PHE A 424 -27.36 4.21 3.68
N THR A 425 -27.98 3.04 3.62
CA THR A 425 -28.47 2.31 4.80
C THR A 425 -27.98 0.87 4.75
N VAL A 426 -27.63 0.32 5.91
CA VAL A 426 -27.17 -1.06 6.04
C VAL A 426 -28.17 -1.86 6.85
N GLU A 427 -28.64 -2.93 6.27
CA GLU A 427 -29.39 -4.01 6.91
C GLU A 427 -28.46 -5.21 7.12
N LYS A 428 -28.94 -6.25 7.81
CA LYS A 428 -28.12 -7.44 8.10
C LYS A 428 -27.43 -8.02 6.85
N ASP A 429 -28.16 -8.18 5.76
CA ASP A 429 -27.70 -8.86 4.53
C ASP A 429 -27.70 -7.97 3.30
N ALA A 430 -28.06 -6.69 3.44
CA ALA A 430 -28.20 -5.75 2.34
C ALA A 430 -27.63 -4.38 2.67
N LEU A 431 -27.24 -3.69 1.62
CA LEU A 431 -26.86 -2.29 1.64
C LEU A 431 -27.69 -1.57 0.58
N THR A 432 -28.39 -0.51 0.97
CA THR A 432 -29.05 0.39 0.02
C THR A 432 -28.16 1.62 -0.16
N LEU A 433 -27.76 1.89 -1.40
CA LEU A 433 -26.94 3.05 -1.78
C LEU A 433 -27.78 3.98 -2.66
N CYS A 434 -27.77 5.28 -2.36
CA CYS A 434 -28.51 6.30 -3.09
C CYS A 434 -27.55 7.11 -3.96
N GLY A 435 -27.87 7.22 -5.24
CA GLY A 435 -27.22 8.16 -6.13
C GLY A 435 -27.86 9.56 -6.03
N ASN A 436 -27.11 10.58 -6.34
CA ASN A 436 -27.55 11.98 -6.33
C ASN A 436 -27.71 12.60 -7.72
N GLY A 437 -27.87 11.77 -8.75
CA GLY A 437 -28.04 12.21 -10.14
C GLY A 437 -26.74 12.45 -10.91
N LEU A 438 -25.58 12.34 -10.25
CA LEU A 438 -24.27 12.59 -10.84
C LEU A 438 -23.54 11.27 -11.18
N ASP A 439 -22.56 11.34 -12.07
CA ASP A 439 -21.74 10.19 -12.47
C ASP A 439 -20.37 10.21 -11.77
N LEU A 440 -19.61 9.11 -11.90
CA LEU A 440 -18.31 8.91 -11.22
C LEU A 440 -17.25 9.95 -11.61
N CYS A 441 -17.38 10.59 -12.77
CA CYS A 441 -16.52 11.70 -13.18
C CYS A 441 -16.83 13.02 -12.45
N ASP A 442 -17.94 13.13 -11.75
CA ASP A 442 -18.29 14.33 -11.01
C ASP A 442 -17.78 14.27 -9.56
N ARG A 443 -17.05 15.29 -9.14
CA ARG A 443 -16.49 15.38 -7.78
C ARG A 443 -17.54 15.47 -6.67
N LYS A 444 -18.79 15.74 -6.99
CA LYS A 444 -19.91 15.79 -6.04
C LYS A 444 -20.77 14.52 -6.04
N MET A 445 -20.35 13.50 -6.78
CA MET A 445 -21.04 12.21 -6.82
C MET A 445 -21.09 11.57 -5.43
N GLN A 446 -22.25 11.01 -5.04
CA GLN A 446 -22.48 10.44 -3.72
C GLN A 446 -22.70 8.92 -3.72
N GLY A 447 -23.12 8.34 -4.82
CA GLY A 447 -23.45 6.91 -4.94
C GLY A 447 -22.22 6.03 -5.17
N LEU A 448 -21.20 6.10 -4.32
CA LEU A 448 -19.92 5.35 -4.50
C LEU A 448 -19.41 4.79 -3.18
N LEU A 449 -19.24 3.47 -3.11
CA LEU A 449 -18.56 2.76 -2.02
C LEU A 449 -17.50 1.84 -2.57
N LEU A 450 -16.30 1.89 -1.99
CA LEU A 450 -15.10 1.26 -2.50
C LEU A 450 -14.39 0.42 -1.44
N VAL A 451 -13.72 -0.65 -1.87
CA VAL A 451 -12.70 -1.37 -1.13
C VAL A 451 -11.38 -1.32 -1.90
N ARG A 452 -10.25 -1.38 -1.21
CA ARG A 452 -8.93 -1.35 -1.86
C ARG A 452 -8.66 -2.65 -2.60
N GLN A 453 -8.24 -2.57 -3.87
CA GLN A 453 -7.71 -3.74 -4.58
C GLN A 453 -6.42 -4.19 -3.90
N GLN A 454 -6.33 -5.47 -3.50
CA GLN A 454 -5.20 -6.02 -2.75
C GLN A 454 -4.29 -6.89 -3.61
N GLU A 455 -4.82 -7.50 -4.67
CA GLU A 455 -4.08 -8.38 -5.57
C GLU A 455 -4.39 -8.07 -7.04
N ARG A 456 -3.47 -8.50 -7.92
CA ARG A 456 -3.66 -8.40 -9.38
C ARG A 456 -4.84 -9.26 -9.83
N ALA A 457 -4.83 -10.52 -9.42
CA ALA A 457 -5.96 -11.41 -9.63
C ALA A 457 -6.99 -11.20 -8.53
N PHE A 458 -8.25 -11.04 -8.92
CA PHE A 458 -9.35 -10.94 -7.96
C PHE A 458 -10.69 -11.33 -8.58
N THR A 459 -11.65 -11.61 -7.73
CA THR A 459 -13.06 -11.73 -8.11
C THR A 459 -13.89 -10.84 -7.18
N ALA A 460 -14.75 -10.00 -7.75
CA ALA A 460 -15.74 -9.21 -7.01
C ALA A 460 -17.14 -9.50 -7.56
N GLU A 461 -18.07 -9.75 -6.65
CA GLU A 461 -19.46 -10.09 -6.96
C GLU A 461 -20.43 -9.26 -6.13
N THR A 462 -21.58 -8.98 -6.71
CA THR A 462 -22.74 -8.45 -5.98
C THR A 462 -24.03 -8.83 -6.70
N ALA A 463 -25.10 -8.92 -5.93
CA ALA A 463 -26.45 -8.97 -6.47
C ALA A 463 -27.15 -7.63 -6.21
N LEU A 464 -27.97 -7.16 -7.14
CA LEU A 464 -28.68 -5.89 -7.01
C LEU A 464 -30.04 -5.90 -7.68
N GLU A 465 -30.90 -5.04 -7.19
CA GLU A 465 -32.19 -4.70 -7.86
C GLU A 465 -31.91 -3.73 -9.02
N ILE A 466 -32.70 -3.86 -10.09
CA ILE A 466 -32.58 -2.97 -11.25
C ILE A 466 -33.00 -1.56 -10.83
N PRO A 467 -32.18 -0.52 -11.01
CA PRO A 467 -32.56 0.85 -10.68
C PRO A 467 -33.72 1.33 -11.59
N ALA A 468 -34.61 2.13 -11.02
CA ALA A 468 -35.73 2.72 -11.78
C ALA A 468 -35.26 3.73 -12.83
N ALA A 469 -34.11 4.36 -12.60
CA ALA A 469 -33.46 5.29 -13.52
C ALA A 469 -31.93 5.29 -13.32
N GLY A 470 -31.20 5.56 -14.39
CA GLY A 470 -29.73 5.51 -14.37
C GLY A 470 -29.18 4.09 -14.40
N THR A 471 -28.00 3.89 -13.86
CA THR A 471 -27.30 2.60 -13.81
C THR A 471 -26.69 2.34 -12.44
N ALA A 472 -26.58 1.08 -12.05
CA ALA A 472 -25.93 0.68 -10.82
C ALA A 472 -25.18 -0.66 -11.01
N GLY A 473 -24.17 -0.92 -10.19
CA GLY A 473 -23.41 -2.16 -10.26
C GLY A 473 -22.04 -2.09 -9.63
N LEU A 474 -21.09 -2.80 -10.26
CA LEU A 474 -19.68 -2.87 -9.89
C LEU A 474 -18.86 -1.78 -10.60
N THR A 475 -17.88 -1.25 -9.91
CA THR A 475 -16.88 -0.35 -10.51
C THR A 475 -15.46 -0.79 -10.14
N CYS A 476 -14.53 -0.58 -11.07
CA CYS A 476 -13.12 -0.51 -10.76
C CYS A 476 -12.70 0.96 -10.95
N TYR A 477 -12.15 1.55 -9.90
CA TYR A 477 -12.04 2.99 -9.77
C TYR A 477 -10.63 3.40 -9.35
N TYR A 478 -10.04 4.36 -10.03
CA TYR A 478 -8.80 5.00 -9.62
C TYR A 478 -9.07 6.42 -9.09
N ASP A 479 -9.71 7.25 -9.91
CA ASP A 479 -10.19 8.60 -9.57
C ASP A 479 -11.33 9.03 -10.54
N GLU A 480 -11.76 10.28 -10.45
CA GLU A 480 -12.82 10.84 -11.32
C GLU A 480 -12.45 10.91 -12.80
N HIS A 481 -11.20 10.66 -13.16
CA HIS A 481 -10.71 10.68 -14.53
C HIS A 481 -10.44 9.30 -15.11
N SER A 482 -10.48 8.26 -14.26
CA SER A 482 -10.06 6.91 -14.62
C SER A 482 -10.85 5.86 -13.83
N TYR A 483 -11.84 5.26 -14.48
CA TYR A 483 -12.69 4.21 -13.90
C TYR A 483 -13.35 3.35 -14.99
N LEU A 484 -13.92 2.23 -14.60
CA LEU A 484 -14.88 1.47 -15.40
C LEU A 484 -16.14 1.19 -14.58
N LYS A 485 -17.26 1.11 -15.26
CA LYS A 485 -18.58 0.72 -14.71
C LYS A 485 -19.05 -0.56 -15.39
N PHE A 486 -19.37 -1.57 -14.60
CA PHE A 486 -20.09 -2.75 -15.04
C PHE A 486 -21.40 -2.83 -14.26
N GLY A 487 -22.50 -2.56 -14.92
CA GLY A 487 -23.77 -2.41 -14.23
C GLY A 487 -24.99 -2.63 -15.10
N ILE A 488 -26.11 -2.28 -14.52
CA ILE A 488 -27.43 -2.49 -15.08
C ILE A 488 -28.27 -1.24 -14.90
N GLY A 489 -29.16 -1.00 -15.86
CA GLY A 489 -30.19 0.03 -15.84
C GLY A 489 -31.46 -0.45 -16.53
N PRO A 490 -32.51 0.42 -16.66
CA PRO A 490 -33.73 0.08 -17.35
C PRO A 490 -33.54 -0.36 -18.81
N GLU A 491 -32.47 0.13 -19.45
CA GLU A 491 -32.15 -0.15 -20.86
C GLU A 491 -31.34 -1.45 -21.04
N GLY A 492 -30.85 -2.09 -19.96
CA GLY A 492 -30.06 -3.29 -20.02
C GLY A 492 -28.75 -3.20 -19.27
N LEU A 493 -27.81 -4.08 -19.65
CA LEU A 493 -26.45 -4.19 -19.10
C LEU A 493 -25.53 -3.20 -19.80
N LEU A 494 -24.58 -2.66 -19.03
CA LEU A 494 -23.60 -1.69 -19.48
C LEU A 494 -22.20 -2.08 -18.99
N LEU A 495 -21.23 -2.08 -19.89
CA LEU A 495 -19.80 -1.93 -19.58
C LEU A 495 -19.32 -0.62 -20.20
N GLU A 496 -18.84 0.30 -19.37
CA GLU A 496 -18.30 1.58 -19.80
C GLU A 496 -16.94 1.83 -19.22
N GLU A 497 -15.99 2.18 -20.06
CA GLU A 497 -14.63 2.55 -19.71
C GLU A 497 -14.46 4.07 -19.86
N TYR A 498 -13.92 4.73 -18.82
CA TYR A 498 -13.70 6.17 -18.77
C TYR A 498 -12.24 6.47 -18.46
N ALA A 499 -11.57 7.20 -19.34
CA ALA A 499 -10.17 7.59 -19.15
C ALA A 499 -9.91 8.94 -19.81
N GLY A 500 -9.17 9.84 -19.12
CA GLY A 500 -8.77 11.10 -19.70
C GLY A 500 -9.91 12.08 -20.02
N TYR A 501 -10.95 12.13 -19.17
CA TYR A 501 -12.16 12.97 -19.29
C TYR A 501 -13.17 12.52 -20.35
N GLU A 502 -13.06 11.33 -20.92
CA GLU A 502 -13.99 10.86 -21.92
C GLU A 502 -14.33 9.37 -21.77
N VAL A 503 -15.47 8.97 -22.30
CA VAL A 503 -15.85 7.57 -22.46
C VAL A 503 -15.02 6.99 -23.62
N VAL A 504 -14.06 6.12 -23.31
CA VAL A 504 -13.18 5.50 -24.32
C VAL A 504 -13.80 4.24 -24.93
N SER A 505 -14.70 3.59 -24.20
CA SER A 505 -15.43 2.40 -24.66
C SER A 505 -16.78 2.29 -23.98
N ARG A 506 -17.79 1.84 -24.71
CA ARG A 506 -19.12 1.51 -24.18
C ARG A 506 -19.69 0.29 -24.89
N GLN A 507 -20.07 -0.72 -24.12
CA GLN A 507 -20.72 -1.94 -24.58
C GLN A 507 -22.04 -2.12 -23.83
N THR A 508 -23.07 -2.58 -24.51
CA THR A 508 -24.40 -2.82 -23.93
C THR A 508 -24.95 -4.18 -24.34
N ALA A 509 -25.77 -4.76 -23.49
CA ALA A 509 -26.49 -5.98 -23.79
C ALA A 509 -27.93 -5.91 -23.21
N PRO A 510 -28.92 -6.51 -23.86
CA PRO A 510 -30.29 -6.56 -23.33
C PRO A 510 -30.36 -7.42 -22.07
N LEU A 511 -31.32 -7.11 -21.21
CA LEU A 511 -31.64 -7.97 -20.08
C LEU A 511 -32.45 -9.19 -20.54
N PRO A 512 -32.27 -10.35 -19.89
CA PRO A 512 -33.20 -11.45 -20.00
C PRO A 512 -34.61 -11.00 -19.58
N ALA A 513 -35.65 -11.41 -20.33
CA ALA A 513 -37.02 -11.05 -20.04
C ALA A 513 -37.42 -11.51 -18.61
N SER A 514 -38.17 -10.65 -17.89
CA SER A 514 -38.65 -10.91 -16.52
C SER A 514 -37.62 -10.90 -15.42
N THR A 515 -36.47 -10.26 -15.61
CA THR A 515 -35.42 -10.13 -14.58
C THR A 515 -35.69 -8.90 -13.70
N PHE A 516 -35.81 -9.09 -12.38
CA PHE A 516 -35.94 -8.00 -11.39
C PHE A 516 -34.70 -7.84 -10.53
N HIS A 517 -33.85 -8.87 -10.50
CA HIS A 517 -32.67 -8.96 -9.67
C HIS A 517 -31.55 -9.61 -10.47
N VAL A 518 -30.36 -9.01 -10.47
CA VAL A 518 -29.22 -9.47 -11.25
C VAL A 518 -28.01 -9.66 -10.36
N ARG A 519 -27.24 -10.70 -10.62
CA ARG A 519 -25.93 -10.89 -9.99
C ARG A 519 -24.82 -10.63 -11.00
N LEU A 520 -23.90 -9.75 -10.62
CA LEU A 520 -22.76 -9.29 -11.42
C LEU A 520 -21.45 -9.81 -10.84
N ARG A 521 -20.50 -10.12 -11.72
CA ARG A 521 -19.13 -10.51 -11.35
C ARG A 521 -18.12 -9.81 -12.24
N VAL A 522 -17.05 -9.29 -11.61
CA VAL A 522 -15.81 -8.87 -12.27
C VAL A 522 -14.71 -9.78 -11.81
N THR A 523 -13.96 -10.37 -12.73
CA THR A 523 -12.77 -11.19 -12.43
C THR A 523 -11.57 -10.63 -13.18
N ALA A 524 -10.49 -10.34 -12.49
CA ALA A 524 -9.19 -10.03 -13.08
C ALA A 524 -8.30 -11.27 -13.00
N ALA A 525 -7.85 -11.77 -14.15
CA ALA A 525 -6.99 -12.92 -14.26
C ALA A 525 -6.25 -12.91 -15.61
N ASP A 526 -5.05 -13.44 -15.66
CA ASP A 526 -4.28 -13.66 -16.90
C ASP A 526 -4.15 -12.41 -17.79
N GLY A 527 -3.99 -11.23 -17.17
CA GLY A 527 -3.87 -9.95 -17.88
C GLY A 527 -5.16 -9.45 -18.54
N GLN A 528 -6.31 -9.98 -18.12
CA GLN A 528 -7.63 -9.59 -18.61
C GLN A 528 -8.61 -9.34 -17.47
N ARG A 529 -9.66 -8.55 -17.75
CA ARG A 529 -10.85 -8.43 -16.92
C ARG A 529 -12.05 -9.02 -17.63
N HIS A 530 -12.75 -9.91 -16.92
CA HIS A 530 -13.95 -10.60 -17.39
C HIS A 530 -15.16 -10.07 -16.63
N PHE A 531 -16.23 -9.81 -17.35
CA PHE A 531 -17.50 -9.27 -16.84
C PHE A 531 -18.59 -10.27 -17.12
N ALA A 532 -19.21 -10.78 -16.05
CA ALA A 532 -20.16 -11.87 -16.12
C ALA A 532 -21.46 -11.56 -15.35
N ILE A 533 -22.55 -12.15 -15.83
CA ILE A 533 -23.83 -12.20 -15.11
C ILE A 533 -24.13 -13.64 -14.73
N GLN A 534 -24.92 -13.81 -13.66
CA GLN A 534 -25.47 -15.12 -13.30
C GLN A 534 -26.87 -15.30 -13.87
N ASP A 535 -27.06 -16.36 -14.63
CA ASP A 535 -28.37 -16.87 -15.02
C ASP A 535 -28.62 -18.18 -14.26
N ARG A 536 -29.67 -18.21 -13.43
CA ARG A 536 -29.96 -19.29 -12.49
C ARG A 536 -28.76 -19.61 -11.58
N THR A 537 -27.96 -20.63 -11.91
CA THR A 537 -26.77 -21.05 -11.15
C THR A 537 -25.48 -20.77 -11.90
N ASP A 538 -25.53 -20.53 -13.22
CA ASP A 538 -24.37 -20.51 -14.09
C ASP A 538 -23.92 -19.07 -14.37
N TRP A 539 -22.60 -18.87 -14.40
CA TRP A 539 -22.00 -17.59 -14.76
C TRP A 539 -21.74 -17.55 -16.27
N HIS A 540 -22.21 -16.48 -16.90
CA HIS A 540 -22.00 -16.20 -18.33
C HIS A 540 -21.16 -14.97 -18.50
N THR A 541 -19.92 -15.12 -18.99
CA THR A 541 -19.07 -13.99 -19.35
C THR A 541 -19.66 -13.28 -20.57
N LEU A 542 -19.97 -12.01 -20.41
CA LEU A 542 -20.50 -11.16 -21.47
C LEU A 542 -19.39 -10.47 -22.23
N TRP A 543 -18.43 -9.94 -21.49
CA TRP A 543 -17.33 -9.15 -22.05
C TRP A 543 -16.01 -9.52 -21.39
N SER A 544 -14.94 -9.36 -22.16
CA SER A 544 -13.56 -9.45 -21.69
C SER A 544 -12.75 -8.32 -22.30
N ILE A 545 -11.96 -7.63 -21.48
CA ILE A 545 -11.05 -6.57 -21.94
C ILE A 545 -9.63 -6.85 -21.43
N PRO A 546 -8.59 -6.37 -22.11
CA PRO A 546 -7.23 -6.38 -21.55
C PRO A 546 -7.22 -5.65 -20.20
N GLU A 547 -6.26 -6.00 -19.32
CA GLU A 547 -6.10 -5.30 -18.04
C GLU A 547 -5.92 -3.78 -18.27
N PRO A 548 -6.81 -2.93 -17.72
CA PRO A 548 -6.87 -1.52 -18.05
C PRO A 548 -5.73 -0.72 -17.40
N ARG A 549 -4.73 -0.33 -18.18
CA ARG A 549 -3.60 0.48 -17.71
C ARG A 549 -4.00 1.83 -17.13
N TYR A 550 -5.12 2.42 -17.57
CA TYR A 550 -5.63 3.70 -17.04
C TYR A 550 -6.11 3.61 -15.58
N LEU A 551 -6.20 2.42 -14.99
CA LEU A 551 -6.45 2.23 -13.54
C LEU A 551 -5.15 2.15 -12.72
N THR A 552 -4.03 2.57 -13.29
CA THR A 552 -2.72 2.57 -12.61
C THR A 552 -2.06 3.94 -12.69
N SER A 553 -1.21 4.26 -11.73
CA SER A 553 -0.44 5.52 -11.73
C SER A 553 0.38 5.73 -13.01
N GLU A 554 0.90 4.66 -13.58
CA GLU A 554 1.75 4.67 -14.78
C GLU A 554 0.95 4.86 -16.07
N GLY A 555 -0.30 4.41 -16.09
CA GLY A 555 -1.18 4.45 -17.26
C GLY A 555 -2.14 5.63 -17.29
N LEU A 556 -2.17 6.49 -16.26
CA LEU A 556 -3.03 7.66 -16.22
C LEU A 556 -2.73 8.62 -17.37
N GLN A 557 -3.78 9.05 -18.06
CA GLN A 557 -3.72 10.10 -19.07
C GLN A 557 -3.74 11.50 -18.44
N CYS A 558 -4.41 11.64 -17.30
CA CYS A 558 -4.51 12.88 -16.52
C CYS A 558 -4.66 12.56 -15.02
N GLY A 559 -4.72 13.58 -14.17
CA GLY A 559 -4.83 13.39 -12.71
C GLY A 559 -3.49 13.20 -12.02
N LYS A 560 -3.51 12.74 -10.76
CA LYS A 560 -2.33 12.59 -9.91
C LYS A 560 -1.98 11.10 -9.71
N ARG A 561 -0.71 10.79 -9.82
CA ARG A 561 -0.13 9.44 -9.84
C ARG A 561 0.24 8.92 -8.45
N PHE A 562 -0.66 9.01 -7.46
CA PHE A 562 -0.28 8.71 -6.08
C PHE A 562 -1.16 7.66 -5.40
N THR A 563 -2.30 7.30 -6.00
CA THR A 563 -3.26 6.35 -5.42
C THR A 563 -3.12 4.96 -6.05
N GLY A 564 -4.04 4.06 -5.76
CA GLY A 564 -4.13 2.71 -6.31
C GLY A 564 -5.57 2.39 -6.70
N ALA A 565 -5.74 1.32 -7.45
CA ALA A 565 -7.05 0.87 -7.89
C ALA A 565 -7.93 0.42 -6.72
N MET A 566 -9.21 0.71 -6.84
CA MET A 566 -10.29 0.31 -5.93
C MET A 566 -11.31 -0.52 -6.69
N VAL A 567 -12.06 -1.34 -5.96
CA VAL A 567 -13.20 -2.08 -6.49
C VAL A 567 -14.41 -1.76 -5.61
N GLY A 568 -15.60 -1.65 -6.19
CA GLY A 568 -16.73 -1.34 -5.33
C GLY A 568 -18.07 -1.24 -6.05
N LEU A 569 -19.00 -0.55 -5.39
CA LEU A 569 -20.37 -0.36 -5.79
C LEU A 569 -20.60 1.08 -6.23
N TYR A 570 -21.40 1.24 -7.28
CA TYR A 570 -21.83 2.56 -7.74
C TYR A 570 -23.32 2.63 -8.04
N VAL A 571 -23.88 3.83 -7.89
CA VAL A 571 -25.23 4.21 -8.34
C VAL A 571 -25.12 5.54 -9.08
N HIS A 572 -25.24 5.50 -10.41
CA HIS A 572 -25.36 6.67 -11.26
C HIS A 572 -26.84 6.96 -11.54
N GLY A 573 -27.29 8.14 -11.22
CA GLY A 573 -28.70 8.54 -11.29
C GLY A 573 -29.28 8.85 -9.91
N ALA A 574 -30.52 9.31 -9.86
CA ALA A 574 -31.20 9.69 -8.61
C ALA A 574 -32.05 8.52 -8.05
N SER A 575 -31.52 7.32 -8.06
CA SER A 575 -32.17 6.10 -7.55
C SER A 575 -31.53 5.63 -6.25
N ALA A 576 -32.36 4.99 -5.41
CA ALA A 576 -31.87 4.15 -4.32
C ALA A 576 -31.81 2.70 -4.84
N VAL A 577 -30.68 2.03 -4.69
CA VAL A 577 -30.45 0.67 -5.17
C VAL A 577 -30.03 -0.23 -4.03
N ARG A 578 -30.70 -1.37 -3.91
CA ARG A 578 -30.42 -2.37 -2.90
C ARG A 578 -29.44 -3.40 -3.44
N PHE A 579 -28.30 -3.53 -2.75
CA PHE A 579 -27.24 -4.51 -3.02
C PHE A 579 -27.26 -5.63 -1.97
N THR A 580 -27.00 -6.85 -2.42
CA THR A 580 -26.83 -8.04 -1.55
C THR A 580 -25.64 -8.87 -2.02
N ASP A 581 -25.28 -9.90 -1.27
CA ASP A 581 -24.32 -10.95 -1.66
C ASP A 581 -22.95 -10.41 -2.13
N TRP A 582 -22.50 -9.29 -1.55
CA TRP A 582 -21.14 -8.81 -1.82
C TRP A 582 -20.10 -9.84 -1.40
N VAL A 583 -19.18 -10.13 -2.31
CA VAL A 583 -17.99 -10.95 -2.08
C VAL A 583 -16.82 -10.33 -2.84
N ALA A 584 -15.70 -10.16 -2.19
CA ALA A 584 -14.43 -9.85 -2.82
C ALA A 584 -13.38 -10.90 -2.39
N VAL A 585 -12.74 -11.53 -3.36
CA VAL A 585 -11.72 -12.57 -3.13
C VAL A 585 -10.40 -12.10 -3.73
N TRP A 586 -9.37 -12.10 -2.92
CA TRP A 586 -8.02 -11.70 -3.24
C TRP A 586 -7.08 -12.90 -3.07
N PRO A 587 -6.84 -13.73 -4.12
CA PRO A 587 -5.96 -14.90 -4.00
C PRO A 587 -4.54 -14.49 -3.61
N HIS A 588 -4.09 -14.88 -2.43
CA HIS A 588 -2.72 -14.64 -1.97
C HIS A 588 -1.79 -15.76 -2.40
N PRO A 589 -0.50 -15.48 -2.69
CA PRO A 589 0.48 -16.52 -2.98
C PRO A 589 0.61 -17.56 -1.86
N GLU A 590 0.34 -17.17 -0.62
CA GLU A 590 0.40 -18.04 0.57
C GLU A 590 -0.73 -19.07 0.63
N GLU A 591 -1.89 -18.79 0.03
CA GLU A 591 -3.05 -19.71 0.03
C GLU A 591 -2.89 -20.90 -0.94
N LYS A 592 -1.82 -20.91 -1.72
CA LYS A 592 -1.48 -22.02 -2.63
C LYS A 592 -0.56 -23.07 -2.01
N ARG A 593 -0.32 -22.99 -0.69
CA ARG A 593 0.51 -23.92 0.09
C ARG A 593 -0.28 -25.11 0.63
#